data_3ebe70195f1e443fb42f25d5f8f78db4
#
_entry.id   3ebe70195f1e443fb42f25d5f8f78db4
#
_cell.length_a   1.000
_cell.length_b   1.000
_cell.length_c   1.000
_cell.angle_alpha   90.00
_cell.angle_beta   90.00
_cell.angle_gamma   90.00
#
_symmetry.space_group_name_H-M   'P 1'
#
loop_
_entity.id
_entity.type
_entity.pdbx_description
1 polymer ?
#
loop_
_entity_poly.entity_id
_entity_poly.type
_entity_poly.pdbx_seq_one_letter_code
_entity_poly.pdbx_strand_id
1 'polypeptide(L)'
;GKTDSVGRLWFGTMDNLERKIKSGSLYCLDKNLKVHKIDDKYFITNGPAFLDKNNFYHTDTRKGEIYKIKINKKLKIVKKTKFLKFDKKDGFPDGMTTDIKNNLWVCHYGGACISVYNLRAKKIHKISLPAKNITNCIFGGHKNNELYISTARKGLKNHDLKKYPLSGSLFKVKVNLKGKICKSFNWAQT
;
A
#
# COMPACT_ATOMS: atom_id res chain seq x y z
N GLY A 1 6.45 1.69 4.89
CA GLY A 1 7.22 2.52 3.96
C GLY A 1 7.62 1.79 2.70
N LYS A 2 8.04 2.54 1.67
CA LYS A 2 8.48 1.99 0.39
C LYS A 2 9.43 2.95 -0.31
N THR A 3 10.41 2.42 -1.02
CA THR A 3 11.27 3.23 -1.90
C THR A 3 10.64 3.43 -3.27
N ASP A 4 10.87 4.59 -3.85
CA ASP A 4 10.42 4.90 -5.22
C ASP A 4 11.49 4.53 -6.27
N SER A 5 11.17 4.79 -7.55
CA SER A 5 12.05 4.45 -8.68
C SER A 5 13.36 5.24 -8.74
N VAL A 6 13.54 6.27 -7.92
CA VAL A 6 14.79 7.06 -7.81
C VAL A 6 15.49 6.86 -6.46
N GLY A 7 15.02 5.93 -5.62
CA GLY A 7 15.67 5.53 -4.38
C GLY A 7 15.33 6.40 -3.16
N ARG A 8 14.26 7.22 -3.19
CA ARG A 8 13.80 7.95 -2.01
C ARG A 8 12.91 7.06 -1.15
N LEU A 9 13.01 7.15 0.17
CA LEU A 9 12.15 6.41 1.09
C LEU A 9 10.89 7.23 1.42
N TRP A 10 9.74 6.63 1.20
CA TRP A 10 8.43 7.20 1.52
C TRP A 10 7.80 6.44 2.67
N PHE A 11 7.26 7.17 3.64
CA PHE A 11 6.62 6.59 4.81
C PHE A 11 5.48 7.48 5.31
N GLY A 12 4.55 6.86 5.99
CA GLY A 12 3.42 7.55 6.60
C GLY A 12 3.42 7.43 8.11
N THR A 13 2.67 8.33 8.75
CA THR A 13 2.42 8.31 10.19
C THR A 13 0.93 8.19 10.47
N MET A 14 0.58 7.79 11.69
CA MET A 14 -0.79 7.72 12.18
C MET A 14 -0.82 7.91 13.70
N ASP A 15 -1.99 8.14 14.26
CA ASP A 15 -2.18 8.06 15.70
C ASP A 15 -2.04 6.61 16.18
N ASN A 16 -1.10 6.36 17.10
CA ASN A 16 -0.80 5.02 17.59
C ASN A 16 -1.99 4.33 18.30
N LEU A 17 -2.88 5.12 18.89
CA LEU A 17 -4.09 4.62 19.52
C LEU A 17 -5.26 4.44 18.54
N GLU A 18 -5.03 4.74 17.26
CA GLU A 18 -6.02 4.64 16.19
C GLU A 18 -7.34 5.39 16.50
N ARG A 19 -7.24 6.49 17.25
CA ARG A 19 -8.38 7.37 17.53
C ARG A 19 -8.89 8.01 16.23
N LYS A 20 -10.09 8.59 16.25
CA LYS A 20 -10.68 9.26 15.08
C LYS A 20 -10.10 10.67 14.85
N ILE A 21 -8.77 10.82 14.92
CA ILE A 21 -8.03 12.08 14.66
C ILE A 21 -7.22 11.98 13.36
N LYS A 22 -7.20 13.09 12.61
CA LYS A 22 -6.49 13.19 11.33
C LYS A 22 -5.06 13.72 11.57
N SER A 23 -4.26 13.01 12.38
CA SER A 23 -2.88 13.37 12.69
C SER A 23 -1.85 12.75 11.74
N GLY A 24 -2.26 11.80 10.90
CA GLY A 24 -1.40 11.12 9.96
C GLY A 24 -0.89 12.04 8.85
N SER A 25 0.34 11.82 8.44
CA SER A 25 1.02 12.57 7.37
C SER A 25 1.86 11.64 6.51
N LEU A 26 2.05 12.02 5.25
CA LEU A 26 2.95 11.34 4.30
C LEU A 26 4.26 12.11 4.21
N TYR A 27 5.37 11.40 4.29
CA TYR A 27 6.73 11.93 4.24
C TYR A 27 7.55 11.25 3.15
N CYS A 28 8.58 11.96 2.70
CA CYS A 28 9.63 11.46 1.80
C CYS A 28 10.98 11.80 2.41
N LEU A 29 11.84 10.81 2.61
CA LEU A 29 13.24 10.96 2.96
C LEU A 29 14.06 10.90 1.66
N ASP A 30 14.81 11.94 1.36
CA ASP A 30 15.66 12.01 0.17
C ASP A 30 17.07 11.45 0.42
N LYS A 31 17.89 11.41 -0.63
CA LYS A 31 19.28 10.89 -0.56
C LYS A 31 20.20 11.68 0.38
N ASN A 32 19.86 12.92 0.71
CA ASN A 32 20.62 13.78 1.63
C ASN A 32 20.08 13.64 3.07
N LEU A 33 19.29 12.62 3.36
CA LEU A 33 18.65 12.37 4.65
C LEU A 33 17.69 13.51 5.10
N LYS A 34 17.26 14.36 4.17
CA LYS A 34 16.27 15.39 4.46
C LYS A 34 14.86 14.82 4.39
N VAL A 35 14.09 15.04 5.45
CA VAL A 35 12.67 14.65 5.53
C VAL A 35 11.81 15.78 4.96
N HIS A 36 10.98 15.43 3.98
CA HIS A 36 10.00 16.33 3.37
C HIS A 36 8.59 15.86 3.74
N LYS A 37 7.80 16.74 4.35
CA LYS A 37 6.36 16.50 4.53
C LYS A 37 5.66 16.77 3.20
N ILE A 38 4.98 15.74 2.69
CA ILE A 38 4.35 15.76 1.36
C ILE A 38 2.86 16.10 1.47
N ASP A 39 2.16 15.46 2.43
CA ASP A 39 0.72 15.60 2.63
C ASP A 39 0.34 15.31 4.07
N ASP A 40 -0.86 15.73 4.50
CA ASP A 40 -1.33 15.54 5.87
C ASP A 40 -2.85 15.32 5.98
N LYS A 41 -3.35 15.31 7.23
CA LYS A 41 -4.77 15.15 7.57
C LYS A 41 -5.35 13.78 7.20
N TYR A 42 -4.54 12.74 7.31
CA TYR A 42 -4.96 11.35 7.21
C TYR A 42 -5.36 10.79 8.58
N PHE A 43 -6.30 9.87 8.61
CA PHE A 43 -6.54 9.06 9.81
C PHE A 43 -5.48 7.96 9.94
N ILE A 44 -5.34 7.12 8.94
CA ILE A 44 -4.38 6.03 8.89
C ILE A 44 -3.79 6.02 7.48
N THR A 45 -2.49 6.29 7.38
CA THR A 45 -1.76 6.27 6.11
C THR A 45 -1.35 4.86 5.72
N ASN A 46 -1.52 4.50 4.45
CA ASN A 46 -1.01 3.25 3.88
C ASN A 46 -0.53 3.42 2.44
N GLY A 47 0.30 2.48 2.00
CA GLY A 47 1.07 2.62 0.77
C GLY A 47 2.42 3.31 1.05
N PRO A 48 3.01 4.07 0.10
CA PRO A 48 2.52 4.32 -1.25
C PRO A 48 2.77 3.17 -2.22
N ALA A 49 2.13 3.25 -3.42
CA ALA A 49 2.43 2.39 -4.56
C ALA A 49 2.72 3.25 -5.79
N PHE A 50 3.90 3.08 -6.38
CA PHE A 50 4.41 4.01 -7.40
C PHE A 50 4.03 3.59 -8.82
N LEU A 51 3.52 4.54 -9.60
CA LEU A 51 3.37 4.43 -11.05
C LEU A 51 4.68 4.79 -11.75
N ASP A 52 5.28 5.90 -11.33
CA ASP A 52 6.58 6.41 -11.78
C ASP A 52 7.20 7.32 -10.70
N LYS A 53 8.27 8.06 -11.02
CA LYS A 53 8.97 8.96 -10.09
C LYS A 53 8.13 10.13 -9.55
N ASN A 54 7.01 10.46 -10.21
CA ASN A 54 6.18 11.62 -9.89
C ASN A 54 4.72 11.25 -9.58
N ASN A 55 4.28 10.04 -9.93
CA ASN A 55 2.91 9.60 -9.79
C ASN A 55 2.83 8.36 -8.91
N PHE A 56 1.93 8.36 -7.93
CA PHE A 56 1.77 7.26 -7.00
C PHE A 56 0.35 7.21 -6.43
N TYR A 57 0.01 6.08 -5.84
CA TYR A 57 -1.19 5.91 -5.03
C TYR A 57 -0.85 6.00 -3.55
N HIS A 58 -1.76 6.59 -2.78
CA HIS A 58 -1.68 6.66 -1.32
C HIS A 58 -3.06 6.51 -0.70
N THR A 59 -3.13 5.92 0.51
CA THR A 59 -4.38 5.48 1.13
C THR A 59 -4.66 6.23 2.42
N ASP A 60 -5.92 6.61 2.65
CA ASP A 60 -6.49 6.82 3.98
C ASP A 60 -7.35 5.59 4.32
N THR A 61 -6.77 4.64 5.01
CA THR A 61 -7.38 3.34 5.31
C THR A 61 -8.72 3.50 6.02
N ARG A 62 -8.79 4.36 7.05
CA ARG A 62 -10.03 4.56 7.81
C ARG A 62 -11.15 5.16 6.99
N LYS A 63 -10.82 6.03 6.05
CA LYS A 63 -11.81 6.54 5.08
C LYS A 63 -12.19 5.50 4.04
N GLY A 64 -11.40 4.44 3.84
CA GLY A 64 -11.55 3.51 2.72
C GLY A 64 -11.24 4.17 1.37
N GLU A 65 -10.38 5.18 1.33
CA GLU A 65 -10.11 5.95 0.13
C GLU A 65 -8.66 5.78 -0.34
N ILE A 66 -8.50 5.54 -1.63
CA ILE A 66 -7.19 5.56 -2.29
C ILE A 66 -7.14 6.76 -3.21
N TYR A 67 -6.08 7.55 -3.09
CA TYR A 67 -5.82 8.72 -3.90
C TYR A 67 -4.74 8.44 -4.92
N LYS A 68 -4.90 8.97 -6.13
CA LYS A 68 -3.82 9.10 -7.12
C LYS A 68 -3.23 10.49 -6.98
N ILE A 69 -1.93 10.55 -6.72
CA ILE A 69 -1.20 11.79 -6.41
C ILE A 69 -0.11 11.99 -7.45
N LYS A 70 -0.01 13.23 -7.95
CA LYS A 70 1.10 13.70 -8.79
C LYS A 70 1.87 14.78 -8.07
N ILE A 71 3.19 14.68 -8.07
CA ILE A 71 4.12 15.67 -7.51
C ILE A 71 5.00 16.27 -8.60
N ASN A 72 5.56 17.45 -8.31
CA ASN A 72 6.59 18.08 -9.14
C ASN A 72 8.02 17.71 -8.66
N LYS A 73 9.05 18.25 -9.33
CA LYS A 73 10.47 18.03 -8.97
C LYS A 73 10.84 18.55 -7.58
N LYS A 74 10.06 19.51 -7.02
CA LYS A 74 10.24 20.05 -5.65
C LYS A 74 9.44 19.28 -4.60
N LEU A 75 8.95 18.06 -4.91
CA LEU A 75 8.13 17.21 -4.05
C LEU A 75 6.79 17.85 -3.60
N LYS A 76 6.30 18.86 -4.31
CA LYS A 76 5.00 19.47 -4.02
C LYS A 76 3.90 18.78 -4.81
N ILE A 77 2.77 18.52 -4.16
CA ILE A 77 1.58 17.96 -4.83
C ILE A 77 1.05 18.97 -5.83
N VAL A 78 0.91 18.54 -7.07
CA VAL A 78 0.29 19.33 -8.17
C VAL A 78 -1.09 18.79 -8.55
N LYS A 79 -1.38 17.54 -8.21
CA LYS A 79 -2.71 16.95 -8.38
C LYS A 79 -2.93 15.83 -7.37
N LYS A 80 -4.11 15.81 -6.73
CA LYS A 80 -4.59 14.74 -5.86
C LYS A 80 -6.04 14.45 -6.20
N THR A 81 -6.33 13.24 -6.66
CA THR A 81 -7.68 12.82 -7.04
C THR A 81 -8.03 11.51 -6.35
N LYS A 82 -9.29 11.35 -5.95
CA LYS A 82 -9.79 10.07 -5.46
C LYS A 82 -9.77 9.07 -6.61
N PHE A 83 -9.10 7.94 -6.41
CA PHE A 83 -8.99 6.87 -7.39
C PHE A 83 -9.97 5.74 -7.10
N LEU A 84 -10.06 5.32 -5.81
CA LEU A 84 -10.98 4.27 -5.35
C LEU A 84 -11.62 4.67 -4.04
N LYS A 85 -12.85 4.16 -3.83
CA LYS A 85 -13.57 4.14 -2.56
C LYS A 85 -13.99 2.71 -2.27
N PHE A 86 -13.63 2.21 -1.10
CA PHE A 86 -13.98 0.88 -0.62
C PHE A 86 -15.25 0.94 0.22
N ASP A 87 -16.14 0.00 0.01
CA ASP A 87 -17.26 -0.24 0.91
C ASP A 87 -16.78 -1.02 2.15
N LYS A 88 -17.38 -0.77 3.31
CA LYS A 88 -17.01 -1.45 4.57
C LYS A 88 -17.10 -2.97 4.47
N LYS A 89 -18.03 -3.51 3.68
CA LYS A 89 -18.20 -4.96 3.45
C LYS A 89 -17.00 -5.61 2.76
N ASP A 90 -16.21 -4.83 2.00
CA ASP A 90 -15.02 -5.30 1.30
C ASP A 90 -13.76 -5.23 2.18
N GLY A 91 -13.88 -4.76 3.43
CA GLY A 91 -12.76 -4.43 4.31
C GLY A 91 -12.19 -3.04 4.02
N PHE A 92 -11.01 -2.77 4.52
CA PHE A 92 -10.33 -1.48 4.36
C PHE A 92 -9.08 -1.63 3.49
N PRO A 93 -8.78 -0.67 2.60
CA PRO A 93 -7.53 -0.68 1.83
C PRO A 93 -6.35 -0.48 2.78
N ASP A 94 -5.37 -1.39 2.71
CA ASP A 94 -4.17 -1.38 3.54
C ASP A 94 -2.92 -1.23 2.65
N GLY A 95 -1.89 -2.04 2.83
CA GLY A 95 -0.71 -2.02 1.98
C GLY A 95 -1.03 -2.35 0.53
N MET A 96 -0.22 -1.84 -0.39
CA MET A 96 -0.45 -1.98 -1.83
C MET A 96 0.84 -1.90 -2.63
N THR A 97 0.81 -2.45 -3.84
CA THR A 97 1.93 -2.40 -4.80
C THR A 97 1.42 -2.25 -6.22
N THR A 98 2.32 -2.00 -7.17
CA THR A 98 1.98 -1.94 -8.60
C THR A 98 2.77 -2.98 -9.39
N ASP A 99 2.16 -3.53 -10.45
CA ASP A 99 2.85 -4.36 -11.43
C ASP A 99 3.43 -3.54 -12.60
N ILE A 100 4.14 -4.21 -13.51
CA ILE A 100 4.76 -3.56 -14.69
C ILE A 100 3.74 -2.96 -15.67
N LYS A 101 2.47 -3.40 -15.62
CA LYS A 101 1.36 -2.83 -16.40
C LYS A 101 0.67 -1.67 -15.70
N ASN A 102 1.21 -1.22 -14.55
CA ASN A 102 0.63 -0.17 -13.69
C ASN A 102 -0.71 -0.54 -13.05
N ASN A 103 -1.07 -1.83 -12.97
CA ASN A 103 -2.22 -2.21 -12.18
C ASN A 103 -1.89 -2.06 -10.69
N LEU A 104 -2.87 -1.62 -9.91
CA LEU A 104 -2.76 -1.45 -8.47
C LEU A 104 -3.26 -2.71 -7.75
N TRP A 105 -2.40 -3.32 -6.95
CA TRP A 105 -2.67 -4.47 -6.09
C TRP A 105 -2.90 -3.97 -4.66
N VAL A 106 -4.10 -4.17 -4.14
CA VAL A 106 -4.52 -3.62 -2.84
C VAL A 106 -4.86 -4.75 -1.89
N CYS A 107 -4.24 -4.75 -0.71
CA CYS A 107 -4.58 -5.62 0.39
C CYS A 107 -5.82 -5.12 1.12
N HIS A 108 -6.72 -6.04 1.51
CA HIS A 108 -7.95 -5.70 2.21
C HIS A 108 -7.86 -6.11 3.69
N TYR A 109 -7.66 -5.15 4.59
CA TYR A 109 -7.75 -5.39 6.02
C TYR A 109 -9.20 -5.71 6.40
N GLY A 110 -9.44 -6.89 6.95
CA GLY A 110 -10.78 -7.40 7.23
C GLY A 110 -11.52 -8.02 6.05
N GLY A 111 -10.97 -7.97 4.82
CA GLY A 111 -11.63 -8.43 3.59
C GLY A 111 -11.14 -9.78 3.05
N ALA A 112 -10.16 -10.41 3.68
CA ALA A 112 -9.61 -11.73 3.33
C ALA A 112 -9.17 -11.88 1.86
N CYS A 113 -8.74 -10.79 1.22
CA CYS A 113 -8.33 -10.82 -0.19
C CYS A 113 -7.36 -9.70 -0.57
N ILE A 114 -6.77 -9.85 -1.76
CA ILE A 114 -6.14 -8.78 -2.54
C ILE A 114 -6.99 -8.54 -3.77
N SER A 115 -7.27 -7.30 -4.11
CA SER A 115 -7.91 -6.91 -5.37
C SER A 115 -6.93 -6.18 -6.27
N VAL A 116 -7.05 -6.40 -7.58
CA VAL A 116 -6.23 -5.76 -8.60
C VAL A 116 -7.08 -4.83 -9.43
N TYR A 117 -6.64 -3.59 -9.57
CA TYR A 117 -7.34 -2.55 -10.32
C TYR A 117 -6.47 -2.00 -11.44
N ASN A 118 -7.06 -1.80 -12.62
CA ASN A 118 -6.38 -1.14 -13.72
C ASN A 118 -6.35 0.39 -13.55
N LEU A 119 -5.70 1.11 -14.47
CA LEU A 119 -5.58 2.58 -14.44
C LEU A 119 -6.92 3.33 -14.51
N ARG A 120 -8.02 2.64 -14.92
CA ARG A 120 -9.39 3.18 -14.98
C ARG A 120 -10.21 2.83 -13.73
N ALA A 121 -9.55 2.40 -12.63
CA ALA A 121 -10.18 1.96 -11.39
C ALA A 121 -11.14 0.74 -11.54
N LYS A 122 -11.08 0.00 -12.66
CA LYS A 122 -11.85 -1.23 -12.85
C LYS A 122 -11.12 -2.38 -12.14
N LYS A 123 -11.82 -3.11 -11.27
CA LYS A 123 -11.32 -4.35 -10.67
C LYS A 123 -11.19 -5.41 -11.79
N ILE A 124 -9.98 -5.94 -11.97
CA ILE A 124 -9.66 -6.92 -13.02
C ILE A 124 -9.31 -8.29 -12.47
N HIS A 125 -8.94 -8.37 -11.18
CA HIS A 125 -8.63 -9.65 -10.54
C HIS A 125 -8.83 -9.57 -9.03
N LYS A 126 -9.01 -10.73 -8.37
CA LYS A 126 -9.10 -10.90 -6.92
C LYS A 126 -8.42 -12.20 -6.52
N ILE A 127 -7.62 -12.16 -5.44
CA ILE A 127 -7.00 -13.33 -4.81
C ILE A 127 -7.57 -13.42 -3.39
N SER A 128 -8.32 -14.49 -3.11
CA SER A 128 -8.81 -14.78 -1.74
C SER A 128 -7.74 -15.53 -0.95
N LEU A 129 -7.66 -15.24 0.35
CA LEU A 129 -6.69 -15.87 1.27
C LEU A 129 -7.41 -16.43 2.50
N PRO A 130 -6.88 -17.51 3.09
CA PRO A 130 -7.40 -18.08 4.35
C PRO A 130 -6.91 -17.29 5.58
N ALA A 131 -6.86 -15.97 5.45
CA ALA A 131 -6.51 -15.00 6.48
C ALA A 131 -7.43 -13.79 6.35
N LYS A 132 -7.92 -13.22 7.46
CA LYS A 132 -8.92 -12.15 7.42
C LYS A 132 -8.30 -10.79 7.14
N ASN A 133 -7.23 -10.44 7.86
CA ASN A 133 -6.57 -9.13 7.75
C ASN A 133 -5.35 -9.24 6.85
N ILE A 134 -5.50 -8.90 5.59
CA ILE A 134 -4.39 -8.83 4.64
C ILE A 134 -3.78 -7.44 4.74
N THR A 135 -2.50 -7.37 5.15
CA THR A 135 -1.89 -6.09 5.54
C THR A 135 -1.01 -5.47 4.47
N ASN A 136 -0.17 -6.23 3.80
CA ASN A 136 0.70 -5.69 2.76
C ASN A 136 1.05 -6.75 1.72
N CYS A 137 1.48 -6.32 0.53
CA CYS A 137 1.98 -7.20 -0.50
C CYS A 137 3.12 -6.54 -1.29
N ILE A 138 4.05 -7.40 -1.74
CA ILE A 138 5.17 -6.98 -2.58
C ILE A 138 5.56 -8.09 -3.55
N PHE A 139 5.93 -7.72 -4.75
CA PHE A 139 6.52 -8.65 -5.71
C PHE A 139 7.97 -8.95 -5.38
N GLY A 140 8.39 -10.19 -5.64
CA GLY A 140 9.74 -10.67 -5.42
C GLY A 140 9.99 -11.97 -6.19
N GLY A 141 11.01 -12.73 -5.72
CA GLY A 141 11.50 -13.93 -6.40
C GLY A 141 12.38 -13.60 -7.61
N HIS A 142 13.09 -14.60 -8.12
CA HIS A 142 14.08 -14.43 -9.20
C HIS A 142 13.50 -13.77 -10.46
N LYS A 143 12.25 -14.11 -10.83
CA LYS A 143 11.56 -13.57 -12.01
C LYS A 143 10.64 -12.38 -11.67
N ASN A 144 10.65 -11.91 -10.39
CA ASN A 144 9.78 -10.85 -9.87
C ASN A 144 8.28 -11.08 -10.15
N ASN A 145 7.85 -12.33 -10.11
CA ASN A 145 6.46 -12.79 -10.33
C ASN A 145 5.91 -13.62 -9.17
N GLU A 146 6.54 -13.54 -8.01
CA GLU A 146 6.05 -14.09 -6.76
C GLU A 146 5.52 -12.94 -5.90
N LEU A 147 4.27 -13.01 -5.49
CA LEU A 147 3.67 -12.03 -4.59
C LEU A 147 3.81 -12.54 -3.16
N TYR A 148 4.55 -11.82 -2.33
CA TYR A 148 4.67 -12.05 -0.90
C TYR A 148 3.63 -11.19 -0.20
N ILE A 149 2.89 -11.79 0.75
CA ILE A 149 1.70 -11.19 1.37
C ILE A 149 1.78 -11.37 2.86
N SER A 150 1.77 -10.29 3.61
CA SER A 150 1.69 -10.31 5.07
C SER A 150 0.25 -10.19 5.56
N THR A 151 -0.03 -10.78 6.73
CA THR A 151 -1.34 -10.78 7.35
C THR A 151 -1.23 -10.50 8.85
N ALA A 152 -2.35 -10.13 9.51
CA ALA A 152 -2.37 -9.85 10.93
C ALA A 152 -3.50 -10.56 11.68
N ARG A 153 -3.25 -10.86 12.97
CA ARG A 153 -4.26 -11.39 13.90
C ARG A 153 -4.89 -10.30 14.77
N LYS A 154 -4.36 -9.07 14.73
CA LYS A 154 -4.84 -7.95 15.55
C LYS A 154 -6.36 -7.79 15.41
N GLY A 155 -7.07 -7.76 16.54
CA GLY A 155 -8.51 -7.53 16.60
C GLY A 155 -9.40 -8.70 16.16
N LEU A 156 -8.83 -9.87 15.84
CA LEU A 156 -9.61 -11.06 15.48
C LEU A 156 -10.11 -11.79 16.72
N LYS A 157 -11.37 -12.20 16.67
CA LYS A 157 -12.01 -13.03 17.70
C LYS A 157 -11.89 -14.52 17.37
N ASN A 158 -12.22 -15.40 18.32
CA ASN A 158 -12.11 -16.85 18.14
C ASN A 158 -12.87 -17.38 16.92
N HIS A 159 -14.07 -16.85 16.62
CA HIS A 159 -14.82 -17.24 15.42
C HIS A 159 -14.13 -16.83 14.11
N ASP A 160 -13.43 -15.67 14.10
CA ASP A 160 -12.63 -15.25 12.95
C ASP A 160 -11.44 -16.19 12.73
N LEU A 161 -10.76 -16.60 13.83
CA LEU A 161 -9.61 -17.48 13.76
C LEU A 161 -10.01 -18.91 13.34
N LYS A 162 -11.22 -19.38 13.73
CA LYS A 162 -11.77 -20.63 13.21
C LYS A 162 -12.03 -20.58 11.71
N LYS A 163 -12.57 -19.47 11.21
CA LYS A 163 -12.86 -19.25 9.78
C LYS A 163 -11.61 -18.96 8.94
N TYR A 164 -10.63 -18.27 9.52
CA TYR A 164 -9.40 -17.83 8.87
C TYR A 164 -8.17 -18.28 9.70
N PRO A 165 -7.90 -19.60 9.74
CA PRO A 165 -6.91 -20.18 10.65
C PRO A 165 -5.48 -19.73 10.39
N LEU A 166 -5.17 -19.31 9.17
CA LEU A 166 -3.83 -18.87 8.78
C LEU A 166 -3.63 -17.34 8.92
N SER A 167 -4.53 -16.62 9.63
CA SER A 167 -4.30 -15.20 9.95
C SER A 167 -3.02 -15.02 10.77
N GLY A 168 -2.19 -14.05 10.38
CA GLY A 168 -0.86 -13.79 10.95
C GLY A 168 0.29 -14.49 10.23
N SER A 169 0.00 -15.35 9.24
CA SER A 169 1.03 -15.98 8.40
C SER A 169 1.51 -15.07 7.27
N LEU A 170 2.69 -15.40 6.76
CA LEU A 170 3.23 -14.88 5.50
C LEU A 170 2.84 -15.85 4.37
N PHE A 171 2.29 -15.31 3.29
CA PHE A 171 1.93 -16.07 2.10
C PHE A 171 2.82 -15.72 0.93
N LYS A 172 2.99 -16.69 0.03
CA LYS A 172 3.63 -16.52 -1.27
C LYS A 172 2.72 -17.09 -2.35
N VAL A 173 2.46 -16.32 -3.38
CA VAL A 173 1.63 -16.72 -4.53
C VAL A 173 2.39 -16.40 -5.82
N LYS A 174 2.54 -17.39 -6.69
CA LYS A 174 3.06 -17.18 -8.04
C LYS A 174 1.95 -16.60 -8.91
N VAL A 175 2.25 -15.53 -9.64
CA VAL A 175 1.30 -14.85 -10.51
C VAL A 175 1.85 -14.68 -11.91
N ASN A 176 0.95 -14.52 -12.92
CA ASN A 176 1.34 -14.39 -14.33
C ASN A 176 1.82 -12.97 -14.72
N LEU A 177 1.91 -12.05 -13.74
CA LEU A 177 2.38 -10.69 -13.93
C LEU A 177 3.66 -10.47 -13.13
N LYS A 178 4.52 -9.60 -13.62
CA LYS A 178 5.73 -9.18 -12.91
C LYS A 178 5.47 -7.89 -12.15
N GLY A 179 6.06 -7.77 -10.97
CA GLY A 179 6.10 -6.52 -10.23
C GLY A 179 7.10 -5.54 -10.81
N LYS A 180 6.97 -4.29 -10.43
CA LYS A 180 8.03 -3.31 -10.63
C LYS A 180 9.20 -3.62 -9.70
N ILE A 181 10.42 -3.40 -10.18
CA ILE A 181 11.61 -3.55 -9.35
C ILE A 181 11.65 -2.40 -8.35
N CYS A 182 11.65 -2.75 -7.05
CA CYS A 182 11.89 -1.80 -5.98
C CYS A 182 13.39 -1.46 -5.95
N LYS A 183 13.72 -0.17 -5.96
CA LYS A 183 15.11 0.27 -5.73
C LYS A 183 15.40 0.32 -4.24
N SER A 184 16.66 0.03 -3.88
CA SER A 184 17.15 0.28 -2.53
C SER A 184 17.11 1.78 -2.22
N PHE A 185 16.99 2.12 -0.96
CA PHE A 185 17.16 3.50 -0.52
C PHE A 185 18.60 3.92 -0.82
N ASN A 186 18.73 5.01 -1.56
CA ASN A 186 20.02 5.52 -1.97
C ASN A 186 20.33 6.78 -1.14
N TRP A 187 21.15 6.61 -0.10
CA TRP A 187 21.71 7.73 0.65
C TRP A 187 23.10 8.08 0.12
N ALA A 188 23.46 9.35 0.14
CA ALA A 188 24.82 9.74 -0.14
C ALA A 188 25.71 9.17 0.98
N GLN A 189 26.64 8.24 0.65
CA GLN A 189 27.73 7.92 1.55
C GLN A 189 28.63 9.16 1.59
N THR A 190 28.73 9.78 2.76
CA THR A 190 29.69 10.87 3.04
C THR A 190 31.08 10.27 3.13
#